data_14ef82ff584dc4f7d10443c1a9600f17
#
_entry.id   14ef82ff584dc4f7d10443c1a9600f17
#
_cell.length_a   1.000
_cell.length_b   1.000
_cell.length_c   1.000
_cell.angle_alpha   90.00
_cell.angle_beta   90.00
_cell.angle_gamma   90.00
#
_symmetry.space_group_name_H-M   'P 1'
#
loop_
_entity.id
_entity.type
_entity.pdbx_description
1 polymer ?
#
loop_
_entity_poly.entity_id
_entity_poly.type
_entity_poly.pdbx_seq_one_letter_code
_entity_poly.pdbx_strand_id
1 'polypeptide(L)'
;TVALAVVVVPLTVAYAAKIVYEGDVGLTTLVAALLTTLLGAVAMHSDAGAVVAVVVGGAVTVLLSVKDPIHAFADRIEKTERIASAKFVLVVLVVLPSLPNRSLDVLYGLNPRFVWLMVVFVTGLGFVAYLLGIVLGPERSIAVTGVVGGFVSSTATTVSMAEKTVQNESLYRVSAFAVVTASVVMFPRALVEVAVVNPRLLVRVAPPLGAMTTVGVLAAGVLYWRTATDETVEPGPMKNPFRLRPALFFGVIFAVVLLVSEHAHGWFGSSGIYITAFLSGLADVDAMTISLSTLAADGTVSEQVAATGIVLAAVANTLLKAGLAWLLGTGRLGRLVSIVLGLVVVTGVALIAVGI
;
A
#
# COMPACT_ATOMS: atom_id res chain seq x y z
N THR A 1 -18.78 -26.79 31.81
CA THR A 1 -19.86 -25.77 31.95
C THR A 1 -19.84 -25.08 33.31
N VAL A 2 -19.77 -25.82 34.43
CA VAL A 2 -19.74 -25.24 35.79
C VAL A 2 -18.46 -24.41 36.05
N ALA A 3 -17.30 -24.90 35.64
CA ALA A 3 -16.01 -24.18 35.79
C ALA A 3 -15.99 -22.84 35.06
N LEU A 4 -16.61 -22.76 33.87
CA LEU A 4 -16.71 -21.53 33.12
C LEU A 4 -17.64 -20.50 33.80
N ALA A 5 -18.75 -20.95 34.38
CA ALA A 5 -19.66 -20.10 35.14
C ALA A 5 -19.03 -19.52 36.42
N VAL A 6 -18.21 -20.30 37.10
CA VAL A 6 -17.49 -19.88 38.32
C VAL A 6 -16.51 -18.76 38.08
N VAL A 7 -15.96 -18.65 36.86
CA VAL A 7 -15.03 -17.56 36.49
C VAL A 7 -15.77 -16.39 35.85
N VAL A 8 -16.71 -16.65 34.94
CA VAL A 8 -17.40 -15.59 34.19
C VAL A 8 -18.33 -14.76 35.05
N VAL A 9 -19.04 -15.39 36.00
CA VAL A 9 -19.99 -14.65 36.87
C VAL A 9 -19.28 -13.62 37.76
N PRO A 10 -18.23 -13.96 38.54
CA PRO A 10 -17.51 -12.95 39.35
C PRO A 10 -16.88 -11.85 38.50
N LEU A 11 -16.36 -12.20 37.31
CA LEU A 11 -15.77 -11.27 36.36
C LEU A 11 -16.82 -10.24 35.85
N THR A 12 -18.02 -10.72 35.50
CA THR A 12 -19.12 -9.86 35.04
C THR A 12 -19.60 -8.95 36.16
N VAL A 13 -19.69 -9.45 37.41
CA VAL A 13 -20.06 -8.66 38.59
C VAL A 13 -18.99 -7.59 38.89
N ALA A 14 -17.71 -7.96 38.87
CA ALA A 14 -16.61 -7.01 39.10
C ALA A 14 -16.58 -5.91 38.01
N TYR A 15 -16.84 -6.30 36.77
CA TYR A 15 -16.91 -5.35 35.65
C TYR A 15 -18.13 -4.41 35.77
N ALA A 16 -19.29 -4.96 36.13
CA ALA A 16 -20.48 -4.14 36.39
C ALA A 16 -20.26 -3.15 37.55
N ALA A 17 -19.60 -3.59 38.63
CA ALA A 17 -19.20 -2.73 39.73
C ALA A 17 -18.24 -1.63 39.26
N LYS A 18 -17.25 -1.93 38.45
CA LYS A 18 -16.32 -0.95 37.90
C LYS A 18 -17.03 0.12 37.06
N ILE A 19 -17.98 -0.27 36.22
CA ILE A 19 -18.79 0.68 35.42
C ILE A 19 -19.60 1.64 36.34
N VAL A 20 -20.18 1.11 37.40
CA VAL A 20 -21.01 1.88 38.32
C VAL A 20 -20.19 2.84 39.19
N TYR A 21 -19.01 2.41 39.67
CA TYR A 21 -18.19 3.21 40.59
C TYR A 21 -17.17 4.12 39.91
N GLU A 22 -16.60 3.69 38.76
CA GLU A 22 -15.53 4.45 38.07
C GLU A 22 -16.00 5.12 36.78
N GLY A 23 -17.21 4.79 36.28
CA GLY A 23 -17.74 5.31 35.01
C GLY A 23 -16.94 4.83 33.77
N ASP A 24 -15.95 3.95 33.96
CA ASP A 24 -15.07 3.47 32.90
C ASP A 24 -15.64 2.19 32.26
N VAL A 25 -16.09 2.31 31.03
CA VAL A 25 -16.62 1.21 30.20
C VAL A 25 -15.49 0.48 29.45
N GLY A 26 -14.37 0.19 30.11
CA GLY A 26 -13.18 -0.43 29.52
C GLY A 26 -13.44 -1.83 28.93
N LEU A 27 -14.10 -1.91 27.77
CA LEU A 27 -14.41 -3.15 27.05
C LEU A 27 -13.19 -4.03 26.79
N THR A 28 -12.00 -3.44 26.64
CA THR A 28 -10.74 -4.16 26.44
C THR A 28 -10.41 -5.10 27.61
N THR A 29 -10.66 -4.68 28.85
CA THR A 29 -10.43 -5.51 30.05
C THR A 29 -11.39 -6.69 30.10
N LEU A 30 -12.68 -6.46 29.77
CA LEU A 30 -13.68 -7.53 29.70
C LEU A 30 -13.34 -8.58 28.62
N VAL A 31 -13.01 -8.10 27.42
CA VAL A 31 -12.62 -8.98 26.30
C VAL A 31 -11.37 -9.79 26.64
N ALA A 32 -10.35 -9.15 27.25
CA ALA A 32 -9.13 -9.83 27.68
C ALA A 32 -9.41 -10.92 28.71
N ALA A 33 -10.27 -10.64 29.68
CA ALA A 33 -10.64 -11.61 30.72
C ALA A 33 -11.41 -12.80 30.15
N LEU A 34 -12.38 -12.56 29.26
CA LEU A 34 -13.10 -13.63 28.54
C LEU A 34 -12.16 -14.46 27.69
N LEU A 35 -11.27 -13.81 26.94
CA LEU A 35 -10.29 -14.49 26.09
C LEU A 35 -9.33 -15.35 26.92
N THR A 36 -8.82 -14.85 28.06
CA THR A 36 -7.96 -15.60 28.97
C THR A 36 -8.68 -16.85 29.54
N THR A 37 -9.96 -16.71 29.85
CA THR A 37 -10.78 -17.85 30.33
C THR A 37 -10.95 -18.92 29.23
N LEU A 38 -11.21 -18.50 27.98
CA LEU A 38 -11.29 -19.40 26.83
C LEU A 38 -9.96 -20.08 26.54
N LEU A 39 -8.86 -19.33 26.57
CA LEU A 39 -7.51 -19.88 26.39
C LEU A 39 -7.15 -20.91 27.47
N GLY A 40 -7.55 -20.67 28.71
CA GLY A 40 -7.42 -21.65 29.78
C GLY A 40 -8.15 -22.95 29.50
N ALA A 41 -9.38 -22.87 28.98
CA ALA A 41 -10.15 -24.04 28.55
C ALA A 41 -9.49 -24.80 27.40
N VAL A 42 -8.96 -24.07 26.42
CA VAL A 42 -8.23 -24.65 25.25
C VAL A 42 -6.94 -25.32 25.70
N ALA A 43 -6.21 -24.70 26.64
CA ALA A 43 -4.96 -25.26 27.17
C ALA A 43 -5.15 -26.62 27.87
N MET A 44 -6.30 -26.80 28.50
CA MET A 44 -6.62 -28.06 29.19
C MET A 44 -7.09 -29.19 28.26
N HIS A 45 -7.32 -28.87 26.98
CA HIS A 45 -7.90 -29.83 26.03
C HIS A 45 -6.85 -30.71 25.33
N SER A 46 -5.64 -30.15 25.10
CA SER A 46 -4.52 -30.86 24.45
C SER A 46 -3.21 -30.09 24.60
N ASP A 47 -2.08 -30.79 24.42
CA ASP A 47 -0.75 -30.15 24.42
C ASP A 47 -0.61 -29.05 23.35
N ALA A 48 -1.17 -29.27 22.17
CA ALA A 48 -1.26 -28.24 21.12
C ALA A 48 -2.10 -27.05 21.59
N GLY A 49 -3.18 -27.28 22.34
CA GLY A 49 -4.00 -26.25 22.96
C GLY A 49 -3.23 -25.42 23.99
N ALA A 50 -2.38 -26.08 24.78
CA ALA A 50 -1.50 -25.37 25.72
C ALA A 50 -0.52 -24.44 25.04
N VAL A 51 0.11 -24.87 23.93
CA VAL A 51 0.99 -24.00 23.10
C VAL A 51 0.23 -22.82 22.53
N VAL A 52 -0.95 -23.04 21.96
CA VAL A 52 -1.81 -21.96 21.43
C VAL A 52 -2.16 -20.96 22.54
N ALA A 53 -2.53 -21.45 23.74
CA ALA A 53 -2.88 -20.59 24.86
C ALA A 53 -1.70 -19.72 25.33
N VAL A 54 -0.48 -20.26 25.37
CA VAL A 54 0.73 -19.49 25.73
C VAL A 54 1.03 -18.43 24.67
N VAL A 55 1.02 -18.78 23.38
CA VAL A 55 1.33 -17.85 22.29
C VAL A 55 0.28 -16.73 22.23
N VAL A 56 -1.00 -17.06 22.23
CA VAL A 56 -2.07 -16.07 22.15
C VAL A 56 -2.15 -15.24 23.43
N GLY A 57 -2.01 -15.88 24.62
CA GLY A 57 -1.99 -15.18 25.90
C GLY A 57 -0.81 -14.21 26.01
N GLY A 58 0.37 -14.62 25.56
CA GLY A 58 1.54 -13.75 25.47
C GLY A 58 1.31 -12.55 24.55
N ALA A 59 0.76 -12.78 23.36
CA ALA A 59 0.43 -11.71 22.40
C ALA A 59 -0.60 -10.72 22.99
N VAL A 60 -1.64 -11.22 23.67
CA VAL A 60 -2.64 -10.38 24.35
C VAL A 60 -2.01 -9.55 25.47
N THR A 61 -1.12 -10.15 26.26
CA THR A 61 -0.41 -9.44 27.33
C THR A 61 0.45 -8.31 26.78
N VAL A 62 1.18 -8.53 25.69
CA VAL A 62 1.96 -7.49 25.01
C VAL A 62 1.04 -6.39 24.48
N LEU A 63 -0.06 -6.72 23.82
CA LEU A 63 -1.03 -5.74 23.31
C LEU A 63 -1.64 -4.90 24.44
N LEU A 64 -1.96 -5.52 25.57
CA LEU A 64 -2.50 -4.80 26.73
C LEU A 64 -1.44 -3.90 27.40
N SER A 65 -0.17 -4.29 27.41
CA SER A 65 0.90 -3.46 27.98
C SER A 65 1.16 -2.17 27.19
N VAL A 66 0.85 -2.17 25.88
CA VAL A 66 1.00 -1.01 24.97
C VAL A 66 -0.35 -0.36 24.63
N LYS A 67 -1.43 -0.67 25.38
CA LYS A 67 -2.77 -0.15 25.10
C LYS A 67 -2.84 1.38 25.09
N ASP A 68 -2.21 2.04 26.08
CA ASP A 68 -2.29 3.49 26.23
C ASP A 68 -1.57 4.24 25.08
N PRO A 69 -0.34 3.87 24.67
CA PRO A 69 0.25 4.32 23.43
C PRO A 69 -0.61 4.09 22.19
N ILE A 70 -1.25 2.91 22.08
CA ILE A 70 -2.14 2.58 20.95
C ILE A 70 -3.39 3.48 20.96
N HIS A 71 -4.01 3.71 22.11
CA HIS A 71 -5.17 4.62 22.21
C HIS A 71 -4.78 6.06 21.89
N ALA A 72 -3.68 6.57 22.46
CA ALA A 72 -3.18 7.90 22.15
C ALA A 72 -2.84 8.09 20.67
N PHE A 73 -2.35 7.03 20.02
CA PHE A 73 -2.15 7.01 18.57
C PHE A 73 -3.48 7.00 17.81
N ALA A 74 -4.43 6.14 18.21
CA ALA A 74 -5.74 6.05 17.58
C ALA A 74 -6.55 7.37 17.69
N ASP A 75 -6.34 8.16 18.74
CA ASP A 75 -7.01 9.45 18.92
C ASP A 75 -6.48 10.54 17.97
N ARG A 76 -5.30 10.36 17.39
CA ARG A 76 -4.76 11.22 16.32
C ARG A 76 -5.41 10.97 14.96
N ILE A 77 -6.11 9.86 14.81
CA ILE A 77 -6.79 9.44 13.57
C ILE A 77 -8.26 9.87 13.66
N GLU A 78 -8.79 10.49 12.60
CA GLU A 78 -10.19 10.88 12.55
C GLU A 78 -11.13 9.68 12.76
N LYS A 79 -12.27 9.90 13.43
CA LYS A 79 -13.23 8.82 13.72
C LYS A 79 -13.72 8.10 12.46
N THR A 80 -13.96 8.83 11.39
CA THR A 80 -14.36 8.30 10.08
C THR A 80 -13.30 7.34 9.50
N GLU A 81 -12.04 7.68 9.66
CA GLU A 81 -10.92 6.90 9.19
C GLU A 81 -10.66 5.67 10.06
N ARG A 82 -10.81 5.80 11.38
CA ARG A 82 -10.75 4.64 12.31
C ARG A 82 -11.80 3.59 11.95
N ILE A 83 -13.03 4.02 11.67
CA ILE A 83 -14.12 3.14 11.27
C ILE A 83 -13.83 2.50 9.90
N ALA A 84 -13.29 3.25 8.95
CA ALA A 84 -12.92 2.72 7.63
C ALA A 84 -11.80 1.67 7.74
N SER A 85 -10.77 1.94 8.54
CA SER A 85 -9.69 0.99 8.82
C SER A 85 -10.19 -0.27 9.51
N ALA A 86 -11.04 -0.13 10.54
CA ALA A 86 -11.61 -1.27 11.24
C ALA A 86 -12.49 -2.14 10.32
N LYS A 87 -13.30 -1.54 9.48
CA LYS A 87 -14.11 -2.26 8.46
C LYS A 87 -13.23 -3.01 7.48
N PHE A 88 -12.13 -2.39 7.02
CA PHE A 88 -11.22 -3.06 6.10
C PHE A 88 -10.53 -4.25 6.76
N VAL A 89 -9.99 -4.09 7.97
CA VAL A 89 -9.38 -5.19 8.73
C VAL A 89 -10.38 -6.33 8.94
N LEU A 90 -11.62 -6.02 9.29
CA LEU A 90 -12.68 -7.03 9.41
C LEU A 90 -12.92 -7.77 8.09
N VAL A 91 -13.03 -7.04 6.98
CA VAL A 91 -13.21 -7.63 5.65
C VAL A 91 -12.01 -8.52 5.27
N VAL A 92 -10.79 -8.10 5.59
CA VAL A 92 -9.59 -8.92 5.39
C VAL A 92 -9.67 -10.21 6.20
N LEU A 93 -9.96 -10.12 7.50
CA LEU A 93 -9.99 -11.27 8.42
C LEU A 93 -11.14 -12.23 8.13
N VAL A 94 -12.26 -11.75 7.59
CA VAL A 94 -13.43 -12.57 7.28
C VAL A 94 -13.38 -13.09 5.84
N VAL A 95 -13.05 -12.23 4.88
CA VAL A 95 -13.09 -12.60 3.46
C VAL A 95 -11.92 -13.50 3.08
N LEU A 96 -10.71 -13.21 3.53
CA LEU A 96 -9.52 -13.98 3.14
C LEU A 96 -9.61 -15.49 3.50
N PRO A 97 -10.02 -15.90 4.70
CA PRO A 97 -10.18 -17.32 5.02
C PRO A 97 -11.38 -17.96 4.33
N SER A 98 -12.40 -17.18 3.95
CA SER A 98 -13.60 -17.67 3.27
C SER A 98 -13.38 -17.94 1.77
N LEU A 99 -12.34 -17.38 1.18
CA LEU A 99 -12.05 -17.56 -0.24
C LEU A 99 -11.35 -18.89 -0.52
N PRO A 100 -11.75 -19.62 -1.57
CA PRO A 100 -11.10 -20.86 -1.97
C PRO A 100 -9.67 -20.60 -2.44
N ASN A 101 -8.72 -21.41 -1.93
CA ASN A 101 -7.32 -21.35 -2.34
C ASN A 101 -7.05 -22.34 -3.47
N ARG A 102 -7.72 -22.15 -4.59
CA ARG A 102 -7.54 -22.94 -5.82
C ARG A 102 -7.94 -22.12 -7.03
N SER A 103 -7.36 -22.42 -8.17
CA SER A 103 -7.80 -21.86 -9.45
C SER A 103 -9.23 -22.31 -9.75
N LEU A 104 -10.07 -21.39 -10.20
CA LEU A 104 -11.46 -21.64 -10.56
C LEU A 104 -11.67 -21.45 -12.06
N ASP A 105 -12.15 -22.48 -12.76
CA ASP A 105 -12.43 -22.42 -14.21
C ASP A 105 -13.47 -21.35 -14.54
N VAL A 106 -14.44 -21.13 -13.64
CA VAL A 106 -15.45 -20.05 -13.76
C VAL A 106 -14.80 -18.65 -13.78
N LEU A 107 -13.59 -18.51 -13.21
CA LEU A 107 -12.81 -17.27 -13.20
C LEU A 107 -11.58 -17.36 -14.13
N TYR A 108 -11.69 -18.17 -15.19
CA TYR A 108 -10.61 -18.33 -16.17
C TYR A 108 -9.28 -18.76 -15.55
N GLY A 109 -9.29 -19.62 -14.54
CA GLY A 109 -8.09 -20.10 -13.86
C GLY A 109 -7.58 -19.21 -12.71
N LEU A 110 -8.20 -18.07 -12.45
CA LEU A 110 -7.78 -17.22 -11.31
C LEU A 110 -8.02 -17.90 -9.96
N ASN A 111 -7.09 -17.67 -9.03
CA ASN A 111 -7.24 -18.04 -7.63
C ASN A 111 -7.77 -16.83 -6.84
N PRO A 112 -9.05 -16.86 -6.36
CA PRO A 112 -9.63 -15.70 -5.67
C PRO A 112 -8.89 -15.31 -4.39
N ARG A 113 -8.37 -16.30 -3.66
CA ARG A 113 -7.61 -16.04 -2.43
C ARG A 113 -6.28 -15.36 -2.72
N PHE A 114 -5.60 -15.74 -3.80
CA PHE A 114 -4.37 -15.08 -4.23
C PHE A 114 -4.63 -13.63 -4.64
N VAL A 115 -5.65 -13.38 -5.49
CA VAL A 115 -6.04 -12.01 -5.88
C VAL A 115 -6.34 -11.16 -4.65
N TRP A 116 -7.10 -11.70 -3.69
CA TRP A 116 -7.42 -10.98 -2.46
C TRP A 116 -6.20 -10.71 -1.58
N LEU A 117 -5.27 -11.66 -1.51
CA LEU A 117 -4.03 -11.53 -0.76
C LEU A 117 -3.15 -10.40 -1.32
N MET A 118 -3.11 -10.24 -2.65
CA MET A 118 -2.41 -9.12 -3.30
C MET A 118 -3.10 -7.78 -3.03
N VAL A 119 -4.44 -7.75 -3.00
CA VAL A 119 -5.19 -6.56 -2.56
C VAL A 119 -4.79 -6.14 -1.14
N VAL A 120 -4.74 -7.09 -0.22
CA VAL A 120 -4.35 -6.85 1.18
C VAL A 120 -2.90 -6.37 1.27
N PHE A 121 -2.00 -6.98 0.50
CA PHE A 121 -0.59 -6.64 0.49
C PHE A 121 -0.35 -5.19 0.01
N VAL A 122 -0.88 -4.83 -1.15
CA VAL A 122 -0.69 -3.48 -1.73
C VAL A 122 -1.34 -2.39 -0.88
N THR A 123 -2.58 -2.64 -0.44
CA THR A 123 -3.26 -1.67 0.44
C THR A 123 -2.61 -1.58 1.81
N GLY A 124 -2.03 -2.68 2.31
CA GLY A 124 -1.26 -2.74 3.55
C GLY A 124 0.01 -1.90 3.49
N LEU A 125 0.75 -1.93 2.37
CA LEU A 125 1.92 -1.06 2.16
C LEU A 125 1.54 0.42 2.26
N GLY A 126 0.44 0.82 1.62
CA GLY A 126 -0.09 2.19 1.71
C GLY A 126 -0.51 2.57 3.13
N PHE A 127 -1.08 1.62 3.88
CA PHE A 127 -1.49 1.85 5.27
C PHE A 127 -0.30 2.04 6.21
N VAL A 128 0.75 1.22 6.08
CA VAL A 128 1.99 1.40 6.86
C VAL A 128 2.59 2.78 6.61
N ALA A 129 2.66 3.22 5.35
CA ALA A 129 3.14 4.55 5.02
C ALA A 129 2.28 5.67 5.60
N TYR A 130 0.96 5.51 5.58
CA TYR A 130 0.01 6.44 6.22
C TYR A 130 0.24 6.56 7.73
N LEU A 131 0.42 5.42 8.43
CA LEU A 131 0.73 5.41 9.86
C LEU A 131 2.07 6.11 10.15
N LEU A 132 3.09 5.86 9.35
CA LEU A 132 4.37 6.54 9.46
C LEU A 132 4.22 8.07 9.29
N GLY A 133 3.37 8.50 8.34
CA GLY A 133 3.06 9.92 8.15
C GLY A 133 2.42 10.57 9.37
N ILE A 134 1.50 9.87 10.07
CA ILE A 134 0.90 10.35 11.32
C ILE A 134 1.94 10.45 12.44
N VAL A 135 2.83 9.45 12.57
CA VAL A 135 3.89 9.44 13.60
C VAL A 135 4.90 10.56 13.39
N LEU A 136 5.30 10.80 12.13
CA LEU A 136 6.28 11.83 11.79
C LEU A 136 5.73 13.26 11.92
N GLY A 137 4.40 13.41 11.93
CA GLY A 137 3.68 14.67 12.10
C GLY A 137 3.59 15.52 10.82
N PRO A 138 2.53 16.35 10.70
CA PRO A 138 2.27 17.16 9.52
C PRO A 138 3.26 18.31 9.34
N GLU A 139 3.93 18.73 10.40
CA GLU A 139 4.83 19.89 10.41
C GLU A 139 6.22 19.62 9.80
N ARG A 140 6.57 18.36 9.57
CA ARG A 140 7.87 17.97 9.02
C ARG A 140 7.85 17.82 7.52
N SER A 141 7.71 18.94 6.85
CA SER A 141 8.07 19.15 5.45
C SER A 141 7.17 18.48 4.38
N ILE A 142 6.99 19.24 3.33
CA ILE A 142 6.44 18.84 2.01
C ILE A 142 7.06 17.52 1.51
N ALA A 143 8.31 17.21 1.90
CA ALA A 143 8.98 15.95 1.63
C ALA A 143 8.20 14.76 2.18
N VAL A 144 7.78 14.82 3.45
CA VAL A 144 6.96 13.76 4.08
C VAL A 144 5.63 13.61 3.35
N THR A 145 4.98 14.72 2.97
CA THR A 145 3.73 14.69 2.21
C THR A 145 3.91 14.02 0.84
N GLY A 146 5.01 14.33 0.13
CA GLY A 146 5.34 13.70 -1.15
C GLY A 146 5.58 12.19 -1.00
N VAL A 147 6.39 11.78 -0.01
CA VAL A 147 6.70 10.37 0.25
C VAL A 147 5.46 9.60 0.67
N VAL A 148 4.76 10.04 1.72
CA VAL A 148 3.55 9.37 2.22
C VAL A 148 2.45 9.39 1.19
N GLY A 149 2.23 10.53 0.53
CA GLY A 149 1.29 10.66 -0.57
C GLY A 149 1.61 9.72 -1.73
N GLY A 150 2.90 9.52 -2.06
CA GLY A 150 3.37 8.58 -3.06
C GLY A 150 3.04 7.13 -2.72
N PHE A 151 3.21 6.73 -1.47
CA PHE A 151 2.82 5.39 -1.00
C PHE A 151 1.31 5.17 -1.00
N VAL A 152 0.52 6.20 -0.66
CA VAL A 152 -0.94 6.12 -0.64
C VAL A 152 -1.52 6.14 -2.06
N SER A 153 -1.14 7.15 -2.85
CA SER A 153 -1.51 7.29 -4.26
C SER A 153 -0.72 8.42 -4.91
N SER A 154 0.30 8.09 -5.67
CA SER A 154 1.11 9.08 -6.39
C SER A 154 0.30 9.85 -7.45
N THR A 155 -0.71 9.21 -8.07
CA THR A 155 -1.62 9.86 -9.03
C THR A 155 -2.52 10.89 -8.34
N ALA A 156 -3.13 10.53 -7.19
CA ALA A 156 -3.95 11.46 -6.42
C ALA A 156 -3.13 12.64 -5.88
N THR A 157 -1.89 12.40 -5.48
CA THR A 157 -0.95 13.44 -5.06
C THR A 157 -0.65 14.39 -6.22
N THR A 158 -0.41 13.86 -7.43
CA THR A 158 -0.17 14.66 -8.64
C THR A 158 -1.37 15.56 -8.96
N VAL A 159 -2.59 15.01 -8.97
CA VAL A 159 -3.82 15.77 -9.21
C VAL A 159 -3.99 16.88 -8.17
N SER A 160 -3.90 16.54 -6.89
CA SER A 160 -4.07 17.51 -5.80
C SER A 160 -3.04 18.66 -5.86
N MET A 161 -1.77 18.34 -6.16
CA MET A 161 -0.72 19.36 -6.28
C MET A 161 -0.88 20.21 -7.54
N ALA A 162 -1.34 19.62 -8.64
CA ALA A 162 -1.64 20.35 -9.86
C ALA A 162 -2.76 21.38 -9.63
N GLU A 163 -3.88 20.96 -9.03
CA GLU A 163 -5.01 21.85 -8.69
C GLU A 163 -4.60 23.01 -7.78
N LYS A 164 -3.72 22.76 -6.79
CA LYS A 164 -3.19 23.82 -5.92
C LYS A 164 -2.44 24.90 -6.71
N THR A 165 -1.70 24.53 -7.75
CA THR A 165 -0.97 25.51 -8.57
C THR A 165 -1.89 26.39 -9.42
N VAL A 166 -3.09 25.90 -9.76
CA VAL A 166 -4.10 26.73 -10.45
C VAL A 166 -4.67 27.78 -9.50
N GLN A 167 -4.83 27.43 -8.20
CA GLN A 167 -5.30 28.36 -7.17
C GLN A 167 -4.22 29.39 -6.79
N ASN A 168 -2.97 28.96 -6.75
CA ASN A 168 -1.82 29.82 -6.47
C ASN A 168 -0.58 29.36 -7.26
N GLU A 169 -0.25 30.10 -8.31
CA GLU A 169 0.86 29.74 -9.21
C GLU A 169 2.23 29.77 -8.51
N SER A 170 2.41 30.55 -7.43
CA SER A 170 3.67 30.61 -6.69
C SER A 170 4.09 29.24 -6.15
N LEU A 171 3.11 28.35 -5.90
CA LEU A 171 3.31 27.01 -5.35
C LEU A 171 3.89 25.98 -6.33
N TYR A 172 4.16 26.35 -7.60
CA TYR A 172 4.55 25.39 -8.64
C TYR A 172 5.83 24.60 -8.31
N ARG A 173 6.83 25.20 -7.65
CA ARG A 173 8.08 24.51 -7.29
C ARG A 173 7.85 23.45 -6.21
N VAL A 174 7.15 23.84 -5.18
CA VAL A 174 6.80 22.97 -4.05
C VAL A 174 5.90 21.83 -4.50
N SER A 175 4.90 22.14 -5.32
CA SER A 175 4.03 21.13 -5.93
C SER A 175 4.82 20.20 -6.86
N ALA A 176 5.77 20.70 -7.64
CA ALA A 176 6.63 19.88 -8.49
C ALA A 176 7.48 18.91 -7.63
N PHE A 177 8.06 19.41 -6.53
CA PHE A 177 8.81 18.58 -5.60
C PHE A 177 7.94 17.44 -5.03
N ALA A 178 6.71 17.75 -4.58
CA ALA A 178 5.78 16.75 -4.05
C ALA A 178 5.37 15.71 -5.11
N VAL A 179 5.08 16.15 -6.35
CA VAL A 179 4.73 15.26 -7.47
C VAL A 179 5.90 14.35 -7.84
N VAL A 180 7.11 14.89 -7.95
CA VAL A 180 8.32 14.11 -8.26
C VAL A 180 8.59 13.08 -7.17
N THR A 181 8.58 13.51 -5.90
CA THR A 181 8.82 12.60 -4.76
C THR A 181 7.78 11.50 -4.71
N ALA A 182 6.49 11.82 -4.86
CA ALA A 182 5.43 10.84 -4.90
C ALA A 182 5.56 9.86 -6.07
N SER A 183 6.06 10.33 -7.21
CA SER A 183 6.29 9.48 -8.39
C SER A 183 7.49 8.55 -8.21
N VAL A 184 8.55 9.02 -7.57
CA VAL A 184 9.78 8.24 -7.34
C VAL A 184 9.55 7.10 -6.34
N VAL A 185 8.70 7.30 -5.33
CA VAL A 185 8.34 6.28 -4.33
C VAL A 185 7.75 5.01 -4.97
N MET A 186 7.14 5.12 -6.13
CA MET A 186 6.59 3.99 -6.86
C MET A 186 7.64 2.92 -7.20
N PHE A 187 8.87 3.31 -7.54
CA PHE A 187 9.91 2.37 -7.97
C PHE A 187 10.42 1.46 -6.84
N PRO A 188 10.84 1.98 -5.65
CA PRO A 188 11.18 1.10 -4.53
C PRO A 188 9.98 0.27 -4.05
N ARG A 189 8.73 0.76 -4.15
CA ARG A 189 7.53 -0.02 -3.84
C ARG A 189 7.40 -1.20 -4.80
N ALA A 190 7.55 -1.00 -6.10
CA ALA A 190 7.56 -2.09 -7.09
C ALA A 190 8.69 -3.10 -6.82
N LEU A 191 9.88 -2.67 -6.38
CA LEU A 191 10.95 -3.58 -5.97
C LEU A 191 10.56 -4.44 -4.76
N VAL A 192 9.85 -3.88 -3.77
CA VAL A 192 9.33 -4.65 -2.63
C VAL A 192 8.29 -5.68 -3.10
N GLU A 193 7.40 -5.31 -4.01
CA GLU A 193 6.40 -6.20 -4.59
C GLU A 193 7.06 -7.37 -5.33
N VAL A 194 8.04 -7.08 -6.19
CA VAL A 194 8.84 -8.11 -6.87
C VAL A 194 9.55 -9.00 -5.86
N ALA A 195 10.16 -8.45 -4.81
CA ALA A 195 10.86 -9.21 -3.78
C ALA A 195 9.95 -10.21 -3.06
N VAL A 196 8.68 -9.84 -2.84
CA VAL A 196 7.69 -10.69 -2.17
C VAL A 196 7.14 -11.77 -3.10
N VAL A 197 6.85 -11.43 -4.36
CA VAL A 197 6.20 -12.34 -5.30
C VAL A 197 7.20 -13.25 -6.01
N ASN A 198 8.30 -12.68 -6.51
CA ASN A 198 9.34 -13.41 -7.23
C ASN A 198 10.74 -12.82 -6.97
N PRO A 199 11.42 -13.21 -5.88
CA PRO A 199 12.73 -12.65 -5.52
C PRO A 199 13.81 -12.83 -6.62
N ARG A 200 13.70 -13.85 -7.46
CA ARG A 200 14.68 -14.08 -8.56
C ARG A 200 14.65 -12.98 -9.60
N LEU A 201 13.46 -12.41 -9.84
CA LEU A 201 13.26 -11.35 -10.82
C LEU A 201 13.94 -10.04 -10.41
N LEU A 202 14.25 -9.83 -9.11
CA LEU A 202 14.95 -8.65 -8.60
C LEU A 202 16.27 -8.38 -9.33
N VAL A 203 17.03 -9.41 -9.68
CA VAL A 203 18.32 -9.24 -10.36
C VAL A 203 18.17 -8.45 -11.66
N ARG A 204 17.03 -8.60 -12.34
CA ARG A 204 16.74 -7.92 -13.61
C ARG A 204 15.99 -6.60 -13.44
N VAL A 205 15.13 -6.51 -12.44
CA VAL A 205 14.27 -5.32 -12.23
C VAL A 205 14.96 -4.25 -11.37
N ALA A 206 15.82 -4.65 -10.44
CA ALA A 206 16.48 -3.71 -9.53
C ALA A 206 17.43 -2.71 -10.22
N PRO A 207 18.24 -3.09 -11.23
CA PRO A 207 19.10 -2.10 -11.90
C PRO A 207 18.30 -0.97 -12.56
N PRO A 208 17.28 -1.21 -13.44
CA PRO A 208 16.56 -0.12 -14.06
C PRO A 208 15.69 0.67 -13.08
N LEU A 209 14.92 0.03 -12.19
CA LEU A 209 14.10 0.77 -11.21
C LEU A 209 14.95 1.46 -10.15
N GLY A 210 16.08 0.87 -9.74
CA GLY A 210 17.05 1.50 -8.85
C GLY A 210 17.70 2.73 -9.44
N ALA A 211 18.08 2.70 -10.71
CA ALA A 211 18.60 3.86 -11.42
C ALA A 211 17.53 4.97 -11.56
N MET A 212 16.30 4.61 -11.94
CA MET A 212 15.17 5.55 -11.99
C MET A 212 14.90 6.17 -10.62
N THR A 213 14.97 5.37 -9.55
CA THR A 213 14.86 5.86 -8.16
C THR A 213 15.96 6.87 -7.85
N THR A 214 17.21 6.49 -8.13
CA THR A 214 18.39 7.34 -7.83
C THR A 214 18.31 8.67 -8.56
N VAL A 215 18.04 8.66 -9.86
CA VAL A 215 17.88 9.88 -10.66
C VAL A 215 16.73 10.73 -10.14
N GLY A 216 15.60 10.11 -9.81
CA GLY A 216 14.43 10.81 -9.28
C GLY A 216 14.69 11.42 -7.90
N VAL A 217 15.37 10.70 -6.99
CA VAL A 217 15.75 11.22 -5.65
C VAL A 217 16.73 12.38 -5.76
N LEU A 218 17.75 12.27 -6.63
CA LEU A 218 18.70 13.36 -6.85
C LEU A 218 18.00 14.61 -7.40
N ALA A 219 17.11 14.43 -8.39
CA ALA A 219 16.34 15.53 -8.94
C ALA A 219 15.38 16.15 -7.91
N ALA A 220 14.71 15.33 -7.08
CA ALA A 220 13.89 15.79 -5.98
C ALA A 220 14.74 16.58 -4.95
N GLY A 221 15.96 16.12 -4.63
CA GLY A 221 16.89 16.83 -3.76
C GLY A 221 17.26 18.22 -4.30
N VAL A 222 17.54 18.32 -5.61
CA VAL A 222 17.80 19.61 -6.27
C VAL A 222 16.57 20.53 -6.21
N LEU A 223 15.39 19.99 -6.42
CA LEU A 223 14.14 20.75 -6.27
C LEU A 223 13.95 21.22 -4.83
N TYR A 224 14.20 20.38 -3.85
CA TYR A 224 14.08 20.72 -2.43
C TYR A 224 14.98 21.90 -2.05
N TRP A 225 16.25 21.86 -2.41
CA TRP A 225 17.18 22.96 -2.12
C TRP A 225 16.78 24.29 -2.77
N ARG A 226 16.15 24.24 -3.94
CA ARG A 226 15.64 25.44 -4.65
C ARG A 226 14.32 25.96 -4.09
N THR A 227 13.58 25.14 -3.30
CA THR A 227 12.29 25.51 -2.69
C THR A 227 12.40 25.86 -1.22
N ALA A 228 13.49 25.50 -0.55
CA ALA A 228 13.70 25.75 0.89
C ALA A 228 13.65 27.23 1.30
N THR A 229 13.64 28.15 0.33
CA THR A 229 13.50 29.61 0.53
C THR A 229 12.08 30.13 0.29
N ASP A 230 11.16 29.31 -0.22
CA ASP A 230 9.80 29.72 -0.55
C ASP A 230 8.77 29.17 0.47
N GLU A 231 7.65 29.86 0.60
CA GLU A 231 6.58 29.70 1.60
C GLU A 231 6.17 28.25 1.93
N THR A 232 5.82 28.02 3.19
CA THR A 232 5.27 26.77 3.69
C THR A 232 3.91 26.49 3.04
N VAL A 233 3.84 25.46 2.22
CA VAL A 233 2.57 24.93 1.71
C VAL A 233 1.98 24.03 2.79
N GLU A 234 0.79 24.34 3.26
CA GLU A 234 0.06 23.43 4.13
C GLU A 234 -0.19 22.10 3.41
N PRO A 235 0.27 20.98 3.98
CA PRO A 235 -0.04 19.66 3.45
C PRO A 235 -1.56 19.49 3.44
N GLY A 236 -2.11 19.04 2.32
CA GLY A 236 -3.51 18.64 2.31
C GLY A 236 -3.74 17.44 3.25
N PRO A 237 -4.98 17.23 3.75
CA PRO A 237 -5.27 16.13 4.66
C PRO A 237 -4.85 14.79 4.02
N MET A 238 -3.98 14.04 4.72
CA MET A 238 -3.62 12.69 4.32
C MET A 238 -4.87 11.80 4.44
N LYS A 239 -5.34 11.28 3.31
CA LYS A 239 -6.49 10.36 3.31
C LYS A 239 -6.01 8.95 3.63
N ASN A 240 -6.73 8.27 4.51
CA ASN A 240 -6.49 6.88 4.84
C ASN A 240 -6.62 6.01 3.57
N PRO A 241 -5.56 5.29 3.15
CA PRO A 241 -5.59 4.41 1.99
C PRO A 241 -6.46 3.16 2.23
N PHE A 242 -6.73 2.84 3.49
CA PHE A 242 -7.42 1.64 3.91
C PHE A 242 -8.93 1.76 3.71
N ARG A 243 -9.33 2.11 2.48
CA ARG A 243 -10.74 2.20 2.06
C ARG A 243 -11.10 0.99 1.21
N LEU A 244 -12.25 0.39 1.49
CA LEU A 244 -12.71 -0.81 0.79
C LEU A 244 -12.87 -0.59 -0.72
N ARG A 245 -13.40 0.57 -1.14
CA ARG A 245 -13.65 0.87 -2.56
C ARG A 245 -12.36 0.90 -3.41
N PRO A 246 -11.31 1.64 -3.05
CA PRO A 246 -10.02 1.59 -3.75
C PRO A 246 -9.39 0.19 -3.74
N ALA A 247 -9.49 -0.54 -2.62
CA ALA A 247 -8.97 -1.89 -2.50
C ALA A 247 -9.66 -2.88 -3.45
N LEU A 248 -10.99 -2.84 -3.54
CA LEU A 248 -11.76 -3.65 -4.48
C LEU A 248 -11.44 -3.27 -5.93
N PHE A 249 -11.32 -1.96 -6.21
CA PHE A 249 -10.96 -1.48 -7.54
C PHE A 249 -9.58 -2.00 -7.97
N PHE A 250 -8.58 -1.94 -7.06
CA PHE A 250 -7.27 -2.55 -7.31
C PHE A 250 -7.39 -4.06 -7.61
N GLY A 251 -8.18 -4.80 -6.81
CA GLY A 251 -8.38 -6.25 -7.02
C GLY A 251 -8.98 -6.58 -8.40
N VAL A 252 -9.94 -5.77 -8.86
CA VAL A 252 -10.53 -5.93 -10.19
C VAL A 252 -9.49 -5.62 -11.28
N ILE A 253 -8.76 -4.50 -11.16
CA ILE A 253 -7.69 -4.16 -12.11
C ILE A 253 -6.64 -5.27 -12.14
N PHE A 254 -6.17 -5.73 -10.99
CA PHE A 254 -5.17 -6.78 -10.89
C PHE A 254 -5.64 -8.08 -11.57
N ALA A 255 -6.87 -8.52 -11.29
CA ALA A 255 -7.44 -9.72 -11.93
C ALA A 255 -7.54 -9.57 -13.46
N VAL A 256 -8.02 -8.40 -13.94
CA VAL A 256 -8.11 -8.12 -15.37
C VAL A 256 -6.72 -8.07 -16.03
N VAL A 257 -5.76 -7.37 -15.39
CA VAL A 257 -4.40 -7.27 -15.92
C VAL A 257 -3.73 -8.63 -15.98
N LEU A 258 -3.89 -9.46 -14.95
CA LEU A 258 -3.34 -10.82 -14.93
C LEU A 258 -3.90 -11.66 -16.09
N LEU A 259 -5.22 -11.70 -16.26
CA LEU A 259 -5.88 -12.43 -17.36
C LEU A 259 -5.48 -11.90 -18.74
N VAL A 260 -5.51 -10.59 -18.93
CA VAL A 260 -5.15 -9.98 -20.22
C VAL A 260 -3.69 -10.25 -20.55
N SER A 261 -2.78 -10.15 -19.58
CA SER A 261 -1.37 -10.41 -19.80
C SER A 261 -1.10 -11.87 -20.18
N GLU A 262 -1.77 -12.82 -19.54
CA GLU A 262 -1.65 -14.25 -19.85
C GLU A 262 -2.13 -14.55 -21.28
N HIS A 263 -3.32 -14.05 -21.66
CA HIS A 263 -3.87 -14.27 -23.00
C HIS A 263 -3.11 -13.49 -24.08
N ALA A 264 -2.70 -12.25 -23.80
CA ALA A 264 -1.90 -11.46 -24.73
C ALA A 264 -0.55 -12.10 -25.04
N HIS A 265 0.07 -12.74 -24.05
CA HIS A 265 1.29 -13.52 -24.27
C HIS A 265 1.03 -14.72 -25.19
N GLY A 266 -0.06 -15.44 -24.99
CA GLY A 266 -0.44 -16.58 -25.81
C GLY A 266 -0.72 -16.21 -27.29
N TRP A 267 -1.28 -15.03 -27.54
CA TRP A 267 -1.65 -14.58 -28.91
C TRP A 267 -0.54 -13.82 -29.63
N PHE A 268 0.17 -12.95 -28.93
CA PHE A 268 1.12 -11.99 -29.51
C PHE A 268 2.54 -12.14 -28.96
N GLY A 269 2.79 -13.17 -28.15
CA GLY A 269 4.08 -13.36 -27.51
C GLY A 269 4.50 -12.17 -26.64
N SER A 270 5.80 -11.85 -26.64
CA SER A 270 6.35 -10.76 -25.83
C SER A 270 5.80 -9.37 -26.20
N SER A 271 5.43 -9.14 -27.46
CA SER A 271 4.87 -7.86 -27.89
C SER A 271 3.51 -7.59 -27.25
N GLY A 272 2.67 -8.62 -27.05
CA GLY A 272 1.41 -8.51 -26.35
C GLY A 272 1.61 -8.08 -24.88
N ILE A 273 2.61 -8.65 -24.22
CA ILE A 273 2.98 -8.28 -22.85
C ILE A 273 3.40 -6.82 -22.77
N TYR A 274 4.23 -6.34 -23.67
CA TYR A 274 4.73 -4.96 -23.63
C TYR A 274 3.62 -3.93 -23.85
N ILE A 275 2.70 -4.18 -24.80
CA ILE A 275 1.54 -3.32 -25.04
C ILE A 275 0.64 -3.30 -23.80
N THR A 276 0.34 -4.48 -23.25
CA THR A 276 -0.48 -4.60 -22.04
C THR A 276 0.18 -3.90 -20.86
N ALA A 277 1.50 -4.06 -20.68
CA ALA A 277 2.26 -3.41 -19.62
C ALA A 277 2.20 -1.89 -19.71
N PHE A 278 2.36 -1.34 -20.92
CA PHE A 278 2.27 0.11 -21.14
C PHE A 278 0.86 0.64 -20.85
N LEU A 279 -0.17 0.01 -21.42
CA LEU A 279 -1.56 0.46 -21.23
C LEU A 279 -2.03 0.30 -19.78
N SER A 280 -1.74 -0.85 -19.16
CA SER A 280 -2.10 -1.11 -17.76
C SER A 280 -1.33 -0.22 -16.79
N GLY A 281 -0.05 0.07 -17.10
CA GLY A 281 0.78 0.97 -16.32
C GLY A 281 0.22 2.40 -16.23
N LEU A 282 -0.53 2.87 -17.25
CA LEU A 282 -1.25 4.14 -17.15
C LEU A 282 -2.29 4.11 -16.03
N ALA A 283 -2.94 2.97 -15.77
CA ALA A 283 -3.94 2.82 -14.73
C ALA A 283 -3.29 2.49 -13.38
N ASP A 284 -2.45 1.44 -13.34
CA ASP A 284 -1.85 0.92 -12.11
C ASP A 284 -0.56 0.13 -12.41
N VAL A 285 0.55 0.56 -11.80
CA VAL A 285 1.85 -0.12 -11.94
C VAL A 285 1.92 -1.36 -11.06
N ASP A 286 1.33 -1.31 -9.86
CA ASP A 286 1.42 -2.38 -8.88
C ASP A 286 0.73 -3.65 -9.41
N ALA A 287 -0.47 -3.49 -9.98
CA ALA A 287 -1.20 -4.59 -10.61
C ALA A 287 -0.36 -5.26 -11.71
N MET A 288 0.31 -4.46 -12.54
CA MET A 288 1.17 -4.99 -13.62
C MET A 288 2.45 -5.63 -13.08
N THR A 289 3.09 -5.01 -12.08
CA THR A 289 4.29 -5.54 -11.43
C THR A 289 4.02 -6.90 -10.81
N ILE A 290 2.94 -7.03 -10.05
CA ILE A 290 2.56 -8.29 -9.39
C ILE A 290 2.18 -9.35 -10.44
N SER A 291 1.39 -8.97 -11.46
CA SER A 291 0.98 -9.90 -12.53
C SER A 291 2.18 -10.48 -13.27
N LEU A 292 3.09 -9.64 -13.75
CA LEU A 292 4.27 -10.11 -14.47
C LEU A 292 5.24 -10.88 -13.58
N SER A 293 5.38 -10.49 -12.32
CA SER A 293 6.18 -11.23 -11.35
C SER A 293 5.61 -12.63 -11.11
N THR A 294 4.28 -12.79 -11.07
CA THR A 294 3.60 -14.08 -10.92
C THR A 294 3.79 -14.93 -12.17
N LEU A 295 3.50 -14.39 -13.35
CA LEU A 295 3.66 -15.11 -14.62
C LEU A 295 5.11 -15.56 -14.88
N ALA A 296 6.09 -14.77 -14.43
CA ALA A 296 7.48 -15.15 -14.49
C ALA A 296 7.84 -16.23 -13.46
N ALA A 297 7.26 -16.20 -12.26
CA ALA A 297 7.46 -17.23 -11.24
C ALA A 297 6.90 -18.59 -11.68
N ASP A 298 5.76 -18.59 -12.38
CA ASP A 298 5.11 -19.78 -12.93
C ASP A 298 5.73 -20.26 -14.25
N GLY A 299 6.73 -19.53 -14.79
CA GLY A 299 7.40 -19.88 -16.05
C GLY A 299 6.58 -19.60 -17.31
N THR A 300 5.40 -18.99 -17.21
CA THR A 300 4.55 -18.61 -18.35
C THR A 300 5.21 -17.53 -19.21
N VAL A 301 5.95 -16.62 -18.57
CA VAL A 301 6.67 -15.52 -19.20
C VAL A 301 8.13 -15.57 -18.77
N SER A 302 9.06 -15.29 -19.69
CA SER A 302 10.48 -15.22 -19.32
C SER A 302 10.76 -14.04 -18.39
N GLU A 303 11.74 -14.19 -17.48
CA GLU A 303 12.14 -13.12 -16.56
C GLU A 303 12.52 -11.83 -17.29
N GLN A 304 13.15 -11.93 -18.46
CA GLN A 304 13.51 -10.77 -19.28
C GLN A 304 12.27 -9.99 -19.77
N VAL A 305 11.27 -10.72 -20.29
CA VAL A 305 10.02 -10.11 -20.76
C VAL A 305 9.24 -9.48 -19.59
N ALA A 306 9.19 -10.17 -18.46
CA ALA A 306 8.53 -9.65 -17.26
C ALA A 306 9.22 -8.37 -16.74
N ALA A 307 10.55 -8.38 -16.62
CA ALA A 307 11.32 -7.23 -16.17
C ALA A 307 11.13 -6.02 -17.11
N THR A 308 11.24 -6.22 -18.40
CA THR A 308 11.00 -5.17 -19.41
C THR A 308 9.57 -4.64 -19.30
N GLY A 309 8.57 -5.50 -19.15
CA GLY A 309 7.16 -5.12 -18.97
C GLY A 309 6.94 -4.28 -17.71
N ILE A 310 7.53 -4.66 -16.59
CA ILE A 310 7.44 -3.90 -15.33
C ILE A 310 8.01 -2.49 -15.50
N VAL A 311 9.18 -2.36 -16.13
CA VAL A 311 9.78 -1.04 -16.37
C VAL A 311 8.95 -0.23 -17.37
N LEU A 312 8.38 -0.84 -18.40
CA LEU A 312 7.45 -0.15 -19.34
C LEU A 312 6.19 0.35 -18.62
N ALA A 313 5.62 -0.44 -17.70
CA ALA A 313 4.49 0.01 -16.88
C ALA A 313 4.87 1.21 -16.01
N ALA A 314 6.04 1.18 -15.37
CA ALA A 314 6.57 2.29 -14.58
C ALA A 314 6.81 3.55 -15.42
N VAL A 315 7.35 3.39 -16.63
CA VAL A 315 7.51 4.49 -17.62
C VAL A 315 6.16 5.08 -18.02
N ALA A 316 5.18 4.24 -18.37
CA ALA A 316 3.84 4.69 -18.76
C ALA A 316 3.16 5.50 -17.64
N ASN A 317 3.22 5.01 -16.41
CA ASN A 317 2.67 5.70 -15.25
C ASN A 317 3.38 7.03 -14.96
N THR A 318 4.70 7.08 -15.17
CA THR A 318 5.50 8.30 -15.01
C THR A 318 5.10 9.35 -16.07
N LEU A 319 4.90 8.93 -17.32
CA LEU A 319 4.41 9.79 -18.40
C LEU A 319 3.01 10.31 -18.13
N LEU A 320 2.11 9.46 -17.61
CA LEU A 320 0.76 9.89 -17.21
C LEU A 320 0.82 11.02 -16.19
N LYS A 321 1.67 10.91 -15.16
CA LYS A 321 1.82 11.95 -14.12
C LYS A 321 2.34 13.26 -14.70
N ALA A 322 3.30 13.20 -15.62
CA ALA A 322 3.75 14.38 -16.34
C ALA A 322 2.60 15.01 -17.16
N GLY A 323 1.80 14.19 -17.85
CA GLY A 323 0.61 14.63 -18.56
C GLY A 323 -0.45 15.26 -17.63
N LEU A 324 -0.73 14.65 -16.48
CA LEU A 324 -1.67 15.21 -15.49
C LEU A 324 -1.19 16.55 -14.92
N ALA A 325 0.13 16.73 -14.71
CA ALA A 325 0.68 17.99 -14.26
C ALA A 325 0.49 19.11 -15.32
N TRP A 326 0.50 18.77 -16.61
CA TRP A 326 0.20 19.69 -17.69
C TRP A 326 -1.30 20.01 -17.84
N LEU A 327 -2.14 18.98 -17.75
CA LEU A 327 -3.58 19.11 -18.01
C LEU A 327 -4.32 19.78 -16.85
N LEU A 328 -3.90 19.51 -15.61
CA LEU A 328 -4.61 19.94 -14.40
C LEU A 328 -3.88 21.04 -13.63
N GLY A 329 -2.63 21.33 -13.97
CA GLY A 329 -1.81 22.33 -13.30
C GLY A 329 -1.45 23.51 -14.19
N THR A 330 -0.54 24.36 -13.71
CA THR A 330 -0.01 25.48 -14.49
C THR A 330 1.10 25.01 -15.45
N GLY A 331 1.31 25.76 -16.54
CA GLY A 331 2.37 25.45 -17.51
C GLY A 331 3.79 25.43 -16.89
N ARG A 332 4.02 26.18 -15.78
CA ARG A 332 5.28 26.13 -15.03
C ARG A 332 5.45 24.80 -14.30
N LEU A 333 4.38 24.30 -13.67
CA LEU A 333 4.39 23.00 -13.03
C LEU A 333 4.62 21.90 -14.06
N GLY A 334 3.81 21.88 -15.13
CA GLY A 334 3.90 20.88 -16.20
C GLY A 334 5.30 20.79 -16.79
N ARG A 335 5.92 21.93 -17.12
CA ARG A 335 7.29 21.98 -17.65
C ARG A 335 8.32 21.41 -16.68
N LEU A 336 8.28 21.81 -15.40
CA LEU A 336 9.26 21.40 -14.41
C LEU A 336 9.13 19.90 -14.10
N VAL A 337 7.91 19.39 -13.89
CA VAL A 337 7.63 17.97 -13.68
C VAL A 337 8.04 17.15 -14.90
N SER A 338 7.72 17.59 -16.12
CA SER A 338 8.09 16.86 -17.33
C SER A 338 9.60 16.78 -17.58
N ILE A 339 10.37 17.83 -17.26
CA ILE A 339 11.84 17.77 -17.35
C ILE A 339 12.38 16.70 -16.41
N VAL A 340 11.94 16.71 -15.16
CA VAL A 340 12.46 15.77 -14.14
C VAL A 340 12.00 14.35 -14.41
N LEU A 341 10.70 14.14 -14.59
CA LEU A 341 10.16 12.80 -14.87
C LEU A 341 10.60 12.28 -16.24
N GLY A 342 10.82 13.17 -17.22
CA GLY A 342 11.39 12.82 -18.51
C GLY A 342 12.82 12.25 -18.38
N LEU A 343 13.65 12.83 -17.51
CA LEU A 343 14.99 12.27 -17.23
C LEU A 343 14.90 10.88 -16.60
N VAL A 344 13.97 10.66 -15.67
CA VAL A 344 13.71 9.36 -15.07
C VAL A 344 13.25 8.34 -16.14
N VAL A 345 12.34 8.72 -17.01
CA VAL A 345 11.86 7.88 -18.13
C VAL A 345 13.00 7.50 -19.08
N VAL A 346 13.81 8.48 -19.49
CA VAL A 346 14.97 8.23 -20.37
C VAL A 346 15.93 7.24 -19.71
N THR A 347 16.17 7.35 -18.42
CA THR A 347 17.01 6.39 -17.66
C THR A 347 16.46 4.98 -17.75
N GLY A 348 15.16 4.80 -17.49
CA GLY A 348 14.51 3.48 -17.56
C GLY A 348 14.54 2.88 -18.97
N VAL A 349 14.20 3.67 -19.97
CA VAL A 349 14.20 3.24 -21.39
C VAL A 349 15.61 2.90 -21.87
N ALA A 350 16.62 3.70 -21.51
CA ALA A 350 17.99 3.45 -21.89
C ALA A 350 18.52 2.11 -21.33
N LEU A 351 18.18 1.78 -20.07
CA LEU A 351 18.61 0.53 -19.45
C LEU A 351 17.91 -0.70 -20.07
N ILE A 352 16.62 -0.59 -20.40
CA ILE A 352 15.95 -1.64 -21.18
C ILE A 352 16.62 -1.84 -22.54
N ALA A 353 16.95 -0.75 -23.24
CA ALA A 353 17.57 -0.81 -24.58
C ALA A 353 18.97 -1.47 -24.56
N VAL A 354 19.70 -1.35 -23.48
CA VAL A 354 21.01 -1.98 -23.29
C VAL A 354 20.89 -3.45 -22.84
N GLY A 355 19.66 -3.91 -22.53
CA GLY A 355 19.41 -5.32 -22.15
C GLY A 355 19.67 -5.63 -20.68
N ILE A 356 19.71 -4.59 -19.84
CA ILE A 356 19.85 -4.70 -18.39
C ILE A 356 18.47 -4.72 -17.77
#